data_b3eb635a63cbb71cd9332dbca2d7512e
#
_entry.id   b3eb635a63cbb71cd9332dbca2d7512e
#
_cell.length_a   1.000
_cell.length_b   1.000
_cell.length_c   1.000
_cell.angle_alpha   90.00
_cell.angle_beta   90.00
_cell.angle_gamma   90.00
#
_symmetry.space_group_name_H-M   'P 1'
#
loop_
_entity.id
_entity.type
_entity.pdbx_description
1 polymer ?
#
loop_
_entity_poly.entity_id
_entity_poly.type
_entity_poly.pdbx_seq_one_letter_code
_entity_poly.pdbx_strand_id
1 'polypeptide(L)'
;MSNKTVMIVDDSGSFRTVVKLALQKAGYGVVEAIDGRDAVGKLGAQKVNLIVCDVNMPNMDGLSFLKQVKTQAAYKFVPVIMLTTESQEAKKAEGRAAGAKAWITKPFQPSQLVDAVNKLCV
;
A
#
# COMPACT_ATOMS: atom_id res chain seq x y z
N MET A 1 21.89 -0.33 -0.95
CA MET A 1 20.82 -0.18 0.04
C MET A 1 19.85 0.89 -0.37
N SER A 2 18.60 0.66 -0.15
CA SER A 2 17.57 1.63 -0.49
C SER A 2 17.34 2.60 0.68
N ASN A 3 17.24 3.89 0.37
CA ASN A 3 16.81 4.90 1.35
C ASN A 3 15.30 5.12 1.26
N LYS A 4 14.59 4.21 0.61
CA LYS A 4 13.17 4.36 0.32
C LYS A 4 12.32 3.75 1.41
N THR A 5 11.18 4.38 1.67
CA THR A 5 10.24 3.97 2.70
C THR A 5 8.93 3.54 2.05
N VAL A 6 8.43 2.38 2.49
CA VAL A 6 7.15 1.82 2.05
C VAL A 6 6.17 1.92 3.22
N MET A 7 4.98 2.44 2.97
CA MET A 7 3.90 2.43 3.96
C MET A 7 3.02 1.21 3.70
N ILE A 8 2.74 0.45 4.75
CA ILE A 8 1.83 -0.69 4.71
C ILE A 8 0.55 -0.30 5.43
N VAL A 9 -0.58 -0.35 4.74
CA VAL A 9 -1.89 -0.01 5.28
C VAL A 9 -2.76 -1.26 5.29
N ASP A 10 -3.00 -1.83 6.46
CA ASP A 10 -3.78 -3.06 6.63
C ASP A 10 -4.22 -3.15 8.08
N ASP A 11 -5.45 -3.57 8.33
CA ASP A 11 -5.97 -3.71 9.70
C ASP A 11 -5.49 -4.97 10.41
N SER A 12 -4.88 -5.92 9.69
CA SER A 12 -4.32 -7.14 10.27
C SER A 12 -2.88 -6.93 10.72
N GLY A 13 -2.66 -6.94 12.04
CA GLY A 13 -1.31 -6.80 12.60
C GLY A 13 -0.36 -7.91 12.19
N SER A 14 -0.85 -9.16 12.15
CA SER A 14 -0.04 -10.30 11.73
C SER A 14 0.37 -10.20 10.26
N PHE A 15 -0.54 -9.75 9.40
CA PHE A 15 -0.23 -9.54 7.99
C PHE A 15 0.82 -8.44 7.81
N ARG A 16 0.63 -7.31 8.51
CA ARG A 16 1.62 -6.21 8.46
C ARG A 16 3.01 -6.68 8.89
N THR A 17 3.08 -7.51 9.94
CA THR A 17 4.36 -8.03 10.42
C THR A 17 5.08 -8.85 9.36
N VAL A 18 4.36 -9.75 8.68
CA VAL A 18 4.94 -10.58 7.62
C VAL A 18 5.47 -9.72 6.47
N VAL A 19 4.68 -8.79 6.01
CA VAL A 19 5.05 -7.91 4.89
C VAL A 19 6.20 -6.99 5.30
N LYS A 20 6.15 -6.42 6.51
CA LYS A 20 7.21 -5.58 7.05
C LYS A 20 8.55 -6.28 7.04
N LEU A 21 8.60 -7.50 7.57
CA LEU A 21 9.84 -8.27 7.63
C LEU A 21 10.41 -8.53 6.23
N ALA A 22 9.54 -8.89 5.28
CA ALA A 22 9.97 -9.13 3.90
C ALA A 22 10.56 -7.86 3.27
N LEU A 23 9.92 -6.73 3.47
CA LEU A 23 10.39 -5.45 2.90
C LEU A 23 11.66 -4.95 3.58
N GLN A 24 11.77 -5.09 4.90
CA GLN A 24 12.99 -4.72 5.62
C GLN A 24 14.18 -5.56 5.17
N LYS A 25 13.94 -6.86 4.97
CA LYS A 25 14.97 -7.75 4.46
C LYS A 25 15.43 -7.37 3.07
N ALA A 26 14.55 -6.78 2.27
CA ALA A 26 14.87 -6.28 0.93
C ALA A 26 15.51 -4.89 0.94
N GLY A 27 15.69 -4.27 2.11
CA GLY A 27 16.39 -2.99 2.26
C GLY A 27 15.50 -1.76 2.37
N TYR A 28 14.20 -1.93 2.53
CA TYR A 28 13.26 -0.80 2.65
C TYR A 28 13.03 -0.40 4.10
N GLY A 29 12.83 0.89 4.35
CA GLY A 29 12.20 1.35 5.57
C GLY A 29 10.69 1.08 5.50
N VAL A 30 10.06 0.86 6.63
CA VAL A 30 8.63 0.52 6.67
C VAL A 30 7.91 1.38 7.71
N VAL A 31 6.77 1.91 7.30
CA VAL A 31 5.82 2.61 8.17
C VAL A 31 4.51 1.82 8.12
N GLU A 32 3.91 1.53 9.26
CA GLU A 32 2.67 0.79 9.34
C GLU A 32 1.50 1.70 9.67
N ALA A 33 0.35 1.43 9.06
CA ALA A 33 -0.91 2.08 9.38
C ALA A 33 -2.00 1.01 9.49
N ILE A 34 -2.92 1.20 10.42
CA ILE A 34 -3.97 0.20 10.70
C ILE A 34 -5.20 0.37 9.81
N ASP A 35 -5.38 1.55 9.23
CA ASP A 35 -6.48 1.85 8.31
C ASP A 35 -6.17 3.12 7.51
N GLY A 36 -7.08 3.52 6.65
CA GLY A 36 -6.90 4.69 5.80
C GLY A 36 -6.76 6.00 6.57
N ARG A 37 -7.47 6.16 7.67
CA ARG A 37 -7.38 7.36 8.50
C ARG A 37 -6.02 7.50 9.16
N ASP A 38 -5.52 6.41 9.73
CA ASP A 38 -4.20 6.36 10.34
C ASP A 38 -3.12 6.67 9.29
N ALA A 39 -3.29 6.11 8.08
CA ALA A 39 -2.36 6.33 6.98
C ALA A 39 -2.31 7.80 6.55
N VAL A 40 -3.45 8.44 6.42
CA VAL A 40 -3.52 9.86 6.06
C VAL A 40 -2.76 10.72 7.08
N GLY A 41 -2.97 10.46 8.37
CA GLY A 41 -2.28 11.17 9.43
C GLY A 41 -0.76 10.98 9.38
N LYS A 42 -0.33 9.76 9.11
CA LYS A 42 1.10 9.44 9.05
C LYS A 42 1.79 9.99 7.80
N LEU A 43 1.07 10.06 6.67
CA LEU A 43 1.62 10.65 5.45
C LEU A 43 2.02 12.10 5.64
N GLY A 44 1.27 12.86 6.43
CA GLY A 44 1.58 14.25 6.69
C GLY A 44 2.86 14.47 7.50
N ALA A 45 3.35 13.43 8.17
CA ALA A 45 4.49 13.53 9.09
C ALA A 45 5.80 12.97 8.54
N GLN A 46 5.76 12.20 7.44
CA GLN A 46 6.95 11.54 6.94
C GLN A 46 6.90 11.27 5.45
N LYS A 47 8.07 11.20 4.84
CA LYS A 47 8.20 10.91 3.42
C LYS A 47 7.98 9.41 3.18
N VAL A 48 7.10 9.10 2.22
CA VAL A 48 6.82 7.74 1.80
C VAL A 48 7.00 7.65 0.28
N ASN A 49 7.68 6.60 -0.17
CA ASN A 49 8.02 6.42 -1.58
C ASN A 49 7.06 5.48 -2.30
N LEU A 50 6.35 4.64 -1.56
CA LEU A 50 5.38 3.71 -2.11
C LEU A 50 4.41 3.30 -1.00
N ILE A 51 3.15 3.03 -1.38
CA ILE A 51 2.11 2.61 -0.43
C ILE A 51 1.58 1.25 -0.87
N VAL A 52 1.52 0.32 0.09
CA VAL A 52 0.84 -0.97 -0.06
C VAL A 52 -0.41 -0.92 0.80
N CYS A 53 -1.58 -1.06 0.19
CA CYS A 53 -2.84 -0.83 0.89
C CYS A 53 -3.84 -1.95 0.63
N ASP A 54 -4.43 -2.49 1.71
CA ASP A 54 -5.54 -3.43 1.61
C ASP A 54 -6.81 -2.70 1.18
N VAL A 55 -7.66 -3.37 0.41
CA VAL A 55 -8.95 -2.81 -0.01
C VAL A 55 -9.93 -2.80 1.16
N ASN A 56 -9.98 -3.87 1.94
CA ASN A 56 -10.95 -4.03 3.04
C ASN A 56 -10.37 -3.58 4.37
N MET A 57 -10.80 -2.41 4.83
CA MET A 57 -10.38 -1.87 6.12
C MET A 57 -11.56 -1.15 6.78
N PRO A 58 -11.61 -1.11 8.14
CA PRO A 58 -12.61 -0.30 8.83
C PRO A 58 -12.29 1.19 8.70
N ASN A 59 -13.24 2.04 9.02
CA ASN A 59 -13.18 3.50 9.04
C ASN A 59 -13.01 4.13 7.65
N MET A 60 -11.98 3.77 6.91
CA MET A 60 -11.78 4.23 5.54
C MET A 60 -11.22 3.07 4.73
N ASP A 61 -11.97 2.59 3.73
CA ASP A 61 -11.52 1.49 2.89
C ASP A 61 -10.37 1.92 1.96
N GLY A 62 -9.70 0.92 1.36
CA GLY A 62 -8.52 1.18 0.56
C GLY A 62 -8.78 2.02 -0.70
N LEU A 63 -9.94 1.88 -1.33
CA LEU A 63 -10.29 2.68 -2.51
C LEU A 63 -10.52 4.14 -2.13
N SER A 64 -11.22 4.40 -1.02
CA SER A 64 -11.43 5.76 -0.53
C SER A 64 -10.09 6.41 -0.16
N PHE A 65 -9.22 5.66 0.50
CA PHE A 65 -7.86 6.11 0.83
C PHE A 65 -7.07 6.45 -0.44
N LEU A 66 -7.09 5.57 -1.44
CA LEU A 66 -6.40 5.79 -2.71
C LEU A 66 -6.86 7.08 -3.38
N LYS A 67 -8.16 7.29 -3.45
CA LYS A 67 -8.73 8.50 -4.05
C LYS A 67 -8.26 9.74 -3.29
N GLN A 68 -8.23 9.68 -1.97
CA GLN A 68 -7.79 10.80 -1.15
C GLN A 68 -6.30 11.11 -1.36
N VAL A 69 -5.46 10.09 -1.40
CA VAL A 69 -4.02 10.27 -1.65
C VAL A 69 -3.77 10.96 -3.00
N LYS A 70 -4.52 10.56 -4.02
CA LYS A 70 -4.35 11.10 -5.37
C LYS A 70 -4.82 12.54 -5.51
N THR A 71 -5.56 13.07 -4.55
CA THR A 71 -5.94 14.49 -4.54
C THR A 71 -4.89 15.38 -3.86
N GLN A 72 -3.92 14.79 -3.15
CA GLN A 72 -2.90 15.52 -2.42
C GLN A 72 -1.69 15.77 -3.32
N ALA A 73 -1.35 17.04 -3.53
CA ALA A 73 -0.23 17.40 -4.42
C ALA A 73 1.08 16.71 -4.01
N ALA A 74 1.31 16.56 -2.71
CA ALA A 74 2.53 15.94 -2.19
C ALA A 74 2.61 14.43 -2.44
N TYR A 75 1.48 13.75 -2.66
CA TYR A 75 1.43 12.29 -2.72
C TYR A 75 0.82 11.73 -3.99
N LYS A 76 0.26 12.57 -4.86
CA LYS A 76 -0.48 12.06 -6.03
C LYS A 76 0.37 11.22 -6.98
N PHE A 77 1.68 11.37 -6.94
CA PHE A 77 2.60 10.59 -7.79
C PHE A 77 3.24 9.41 -7.06
N VAL A 78 2.94 9.23 -5.76
CA VAL A 78 3.43 8.06 -5.02
C VAL A 78 2.71 6.83 -5.53
N PRO A 79 3.43 5.79 -5.99
CA PRO A 79 2.78 4.59 -6.49
C PRO A 79 2.07 3.84 -5.35
N VAL A 80 0.87 3.33 -5.65
CA VAL A 80 0.06 2.58 -4.70
C VAL A 80 -0.19 1.18 -5.27
N ILE A 81 0.13 0.16 -4.48
CA ILE A 81 -0.18 -1.24 -4.75
C ILE A 81 -1.38 -1.61 -3.90
N MET A 82 -2.45 -2.07 -4.54
CA MET A 82 -3.65 -2.50 -3.81
C MET A 82 -3.61 -4.01 -3.59
N LEU A 83 -4.04 -4.43 -2.40
CA LEU A 83 -4.16 -5.84 -2.05
C LEU A 83 -5.64 -6.18 -1.95
N THR A 84 -6.06 -7.26 -2.61
CA THR A 84 -7.47 -7.63 -2.69
C THR A 84 -7.65 -9.14 -2.62
N THR A 85 -8.87 -9.58 -2.31
CA THR A 85 -9.24 -11.00 -2.42
C THR A 85 -9.88 -11.23 -3.79
N GLU A 86 -10.02 -12.50 -4.21
CA GLU A 86 -10.67 -12.85 -5.48
C GLU A 86 -12.10 -12.31 -5.57
N SER A 87 -12.81 -12.27 -4.44
CA SER A 87 -14.17 -11.76 -4.39
C SER A 87 -14.29 -10.27 -4.72
N GLN A 88 -13.16 -9.57 -4.82
CA GLN A 88 -13.14 -8.12 -5.04
C GLN A 88 -12.64 -7.73 -6.43
N GLU A 89 -12.70 -8.66 -7.38
CA GLU A 89 -12.25 -8.42 -8.75
C GLU A 89 -12.89 -7.18 -9.38
N ALA A 90 -14.18 -6.95 -9.13
CA ALA A 90 -14.89 -5.78 -9.66
C ALA A 90 -14.27 -4.45 -9.20
N LYS A 91 -13.61 -4.43 -8.06
CA LYS A 91 -12.97 -3.24 -7.53
C LYS A 91 -11.66 -2.87 -8.23
N LYS A 92 -11.08 -3.82 -8.97
CA LYS A 92 -9.83 -3.56 -9.70
C LYS A 92 -9.96 -2.46 -10.73
N ALA A 93 -11.05 -2.47 -11.50
CA ALA A 93 -11.30 -1.45 -12.51
C ALA A 93 -11.44 -0.07 -11.85
N GLU A 94 -12.15 0.01 -10.73
CA GLU A 94 -12.32 1.24 -9.98
C GLU A 94 -10.97 1.73 -9.42
N GLY A 95 -10.15 0.83 -8.88
CA GLY A 95 -8.85 1.17 -8.35
C GLY A 95 -7.88 1.66 -9.43
N ARG A 96 -7.89 1.03 -10.60
CA ARG A 96 -7.07 1.48 -11.74
C ARG A 96 -7.46 2.88 -12.18
N ALA A 97 -8.76 3.13 -12.28
CA ALA A 97 -9.28 4.45 -12.65
C ALA A 97 -8.89 5.50 -11.60
N ALA A 98 -8.80 5.11 -10.32
CA ALA A 98 -8.38 5.98 -9.23
C ALA A 98 -6.86 6.17 -9.15
N GLY A 99 -6.08 5.41 -9.92
CA GLY A 99 -4.63 5.60 -10.02
C GLY A 99 -3.74 4.55 -9.36
N ALA A 100 -4.28 3.40 -8.97
CA ALA A 100 -3.45 2.31 -8.45
C ALA A 100 -2.52 1.80 -9.55
N LYS A 101 -1.26 1.57 -9.21
CA LYS A 101 -0.25 1.12 -10.18
C LYS A 101 -0.20 -0.39 -10.31
N ALA A 102 -0.59 -1.12 -9.28
CA ALA A 102 -0.58 -2.58 -9.30
C ALA A 102 -1.65 -3.14 -8.38
N TRP A 103 -2.05 -4.37 -8.66
CA TRP A 103 -2.98 -5.14 -7.83
C TRP A 103 -2.40 -6.50 -7.57
N ILE A 104 -2.45 -6.93 -6.32
CA ILE A 104 -2.01 -8.26 -5.93
C ILE A 104 -3.16 -8.94 -5.21
N THR A 105 -3.53 -10.13 -5.67
CA THR A 105 -4.64 -10.89 -5.09
C THR A 105 -4.15 -11.76 -3.94
N LYS A 106 -4.79 -11.69 -2.81
CA LYS A 106 -4.52 -12.56 -1.66
C LYS A 106 -5.13 -13.95 -1.89
N PRO A 107 -4.48 -15.03 -1.45
CA PRO A 107 -3.16 -15.05 -0.84
C PRO A 107 -2.04 -14.94 -1.87
N PHE A 108 -0.90 -14.41 -1.46
CA PHE A 108 0.27 -14.29 -2.32
C PHE A 108 1.54 -14.59 -1.52
N GLN A 109 2.64 -14.85 -2.24
CA GLN A 109 3.94 -15.03 -1.60
C GLN A 109 4.54 -13.65 -1.30
N PRO A 110 5.18 -13.46 -0.14
CA PRO A 110 5.83 -12.18 0.16
C PRO A 110 6.82 -11.73 -0.93
N SER A 111 7.49 -12.66 -1.61
CA SER A 111 8.39 -12.35 -2.72
C SER A 111 7.68 -11.67 -3.90
N GLN A 112 6.42 -11.99 -4.15
CA GLN A 112 5.64 -11.34 -5.21
C GLN A 112 5.45 -9.86 -4.90
N LEU A 113 5.16 -9.53 -3.64
CA LEU A 113 5.00 -8.15 -3.22
C LEU A 113 6.33 -7.41 -3.28
N VAL A 114 7.41 -8.00 -2.81
CA VAL A 114 8.75 -7.41 -2.87
C VAL A 114 9.14 -7.11 -4.32
N ASP A 115 8.88 -8.04 -5.24
CA ASP A 115 9.16 -7.84 -6.65
C ASP A 115 8.38 -6.65 -7.23
N ALA A 116 7.10 -6.53 -6.89
CA ALA A 116 6.28 -5.40 -7.34
C ALA A 116 6.79 -4.08 -6.76
N VAL A 117 7.18 -4.08 -5.49
CA VAL A 117 7.75 -2.89 -4.84
C VAL A 117 9.06 -2.49 -5.54
N ASN A 118 9.93 -3.45 -5.81
CA ASN A 118 11.20 -3.18 -6.50
C ASN A 118 10.99 -2.55 -7.88
N LYS A 119 9.94 -2.95 -8.59
CA LYS A 119 9.63 -2.40 -9.92
C LYS A 119 9.08 -0.98 -9.86
N LEU A 120 8.29 -0.68 -8.86
CA LEU A 120 7.57 0.59 -8.78
C LEU A 120 8.27 1.64 -7.91
N CYS A 121 9.07 1.21 -6.96
CA CYS A 121 9.77 2.10 -6.03
C CYS A 121 11.15 2.46 -6.59
N VAL A 122 11.16 3.23 -7.64
CA VAL A 122 12.41 3.62 -8.34
C VAL A 122 12.90 5.01 -7.96
#